data_f2d3e81110bfe4f9f5da7c6b52fee6f3
#
_entry.id   f2d3e81110bfe4f9f5da7c6b52fee6f3
#
_cell.length_a   1.000
_cell.length_b   1.000
_cell.length_c   1.000
_cell.angle_alpha   90.00
_cell.angle_beta   90.00
_cell.angle_gamma   90.00
#
_symmetry.space_group_name_H-M   'P 1'
#
loop_
_entity.id
_entity.type
_entity.pdbx_description
1 polymer ?
#
loop_
_entity_poly.entity_id
_entity_poly.type
_entity_poly.pdbx_seq_one_letter_code
_entity_poly.pdbx_strand_id
1 'polypeptide(L)'
;MTQAARQDPARAPAPLPHLGTVPGWAIISAALSPVLLTSAWLVADALQSPSYSPMRQTVSVMAGLAGTDRWIMTWALLVVGGLHLVTAAGLSALRASARVLLVIAGASSIGIAACPEPLVGSTPAHLAFTALGAVTIAIWPAFTVTRAAPQPLILSAVGAATVTAVFLILLAWLAAETQGGSDLGLAERLSSSVETCWPFIVALTLRGASGRPGAGNGPGLRLVGQMSCPGSFR
;
A
#
# COMPACT_ATOMS: atom_id res chain seq x y z
N MET A 1 24.92 60.26 2.59
CA MET A 1 23.53 59.85 2.31
C MET A 1 23.51 58.36 2.24
N THR A 2 23.21 57.70 3.34
CA THR A 2 23.22 56.24 3.49
C THR A 2 21.77 55.74 3.36
N GLN A 3 21.46 55.09 2.27
CA GLN A 3 20.14 54.52 2.01
C GLN A 3 19.98 53.25 2.85
N ALA A 4 19.20 53.31 3.92
CA ALA A 4 18.81 52.17 4.72
C ALA A 4 17.93 51.26 3.81
N ALA A 5 18.45 50.08 3.52
CA ALA A 5 17.69 49.00 2.86
C ALA A 5 16.48 48.65 3.73
N ARG A 6 15.28 48.93 3.24
CA ARG A 6 14.03 48.42 3.85
C ARG A 6 14.08 46.88 3.73
N GLN A 7 14.26 46.23 4.88
CA GLN A 7 14.01 44.80 4.97
C GLN A 7 12.49 44.61 4.78
N ASP A 8 12.17 43.95 3.67
CA ASP A 8 10.83 43.45 3.37
C ASP A 8 10.37 42.51 4.49
N PRO A 9 9.19 42.73 5.13
CA PRO A 9 8.77 41.82 6.22
C PRO A 9 8.63 40.43 5.66
N ALA A 10 9.45 39.53 6.20
CA ALA A 10 9.63 38.16 5.80
C ALA A 10 8.29 37.53 5.38
N ARG A 11 8.21 37.16 4.15
CA ARG A 11 7.16 36.31 3.57
C ARG A 11 7.10 35.04 4.39
N ALA A 12 6.13 34.94 5.28
CA ALA A 12 5.92 33.75 6.10
C ALA A 12 5.92 32.53 5.16
N PRO A 13 6.71 31.48 5.46
CA PRO A 13 6.71 30.30 4.61
C PRO A 13 5.27 29.77 4.49
N ALA A 14 4.85 29.49 3.25
CA ALA A 14 3.53 28.95 3.00
C ALA A 14 3.31 27.71 3.89
N PRO A 15 2.13 27.58 4.54
CA PRO A 15 1.83 26.42 5.35
C PRO A 15 2.06 25.15 4.53
N LEU A 16 2.83 24.21 5.09
CA LEU A 16 3.03 22.91 4.44
C LEU A 16 1.65 22.29 4.20
N PRO A 17 1.41 21.72 3.02
CA PRO A 17 0.14 21.09 2.73
C PRO A 17 -0.14 20.02 3.79
N HIS A 18 -1.24 20.17 4.51
CA HIS A 18 -1.71 19.18 5.46
C HIS A 18 -1.93 17.87 4.71
N LEU A 19 -1.26 16.79 5.14
CA LEU A 19 -1.57 15.45 4.64
C LEU A 19 -3.05 15.20 4.93
N GLY A 20 -3.83 14.99 3.88
CA GLY A 20 -5.24 14.62 4.04
C GLY A 20 -5.33 13.39 4.95
N THR A 21 -6.26 13.39 5.89
CA THR A 21 -6.47 12.24 6.78
C THR A 21 -6.98 11.06 5.97
N VAL A 22 -6.34 9.89 6.11
CA VAL A 22 -6.85 8.65 5.50
C VAL A 22 -8.17 8.28 6.16
N PRO A 23 -9.28 8.17 5.43
CA PRO A 23 -10.59 7.87 6.00
C PRO A 23 -10.65 6.43 6.54
N GLY A 24 -11.47 6.19 7.57
CA GLY A 24 -11.58 4.88 8.22
C GLY A 24 -11.97 3.76 7.25
N TRP A 25 -12.87 4.03 6.30
CA TRP A 25 -13.28 3.04 5.30
C TRP A 25 -12.12 2.59 4.39
N ALA A 26 -11.16 3.46 4.09
CA ALA A 26 -9.97 3.08 3.31
C ALA A 26 -9.02 2.18 4.10
N ILE A 27 -8.91 2.38 5.42
CA ILE A 27 -8.13 1.49 6.29
C ILE A 27 -8.81 0.13 6.40
N ILE A 28 -10.13 0.11 6.57
CA ILE A 28 -10.91 -1.13 6.63
C ILE A 28 -10.75 -1.90 5.32
N SER A 29 -10.92 -1.26 4.16
CA SER A 29 -10.75 -1.93 2.87
C SER A 29 -9.34 -2.48 2.68
N ALA A 30 -8.31 -1.72 3.08
CA ALA A 30 -6.92 -2.16 3.02
C ALA A 30 -6.64 -3.37 3.95
N ALA A 31 -7.23 -3.39 5.15
CA ALA A 31 -7.09 -4.50 6.10
C ALA A 31 -7.82 -5.77 5.66
N LEU A 32 -9.00 -5.60 5.05
CA LEU A 32 -9.80 -6.74 4.58
C LEU A 32 -9.14 -7.49 3.42
N SER A 33 -8.35 -6.83 2.57
CA SER A 33 -7.70 -7.45 1.41
C SER A 33 -6.82 -8.66 1.79
N PRO A 34 -5.81 -8.54 2.67
CA PRO A 34 -4.97 -9.68 3.03
C PRO A 34 -5.74 -10.72 3.85
N VAL A 35 -6.66 -10.31 4.71
CA VAL A 35 -7.48 -11.24 5.51
C VAL A 35 -8.35 -12.11 4.60
N LEU A 36 -9.05 -11.48 3.65
CA LEU A 36 -9.91 -12.19 2.72
C LEU A 36 -9.11 -13.12 1.81
N LEU A 37 -8.02 -12.62 1.21
CA LEU A 37 -7.20 -13.44 0.31
C LEU A 37 -6.65 -14.67 1.04
N THR A 38 -6.03 -14.44 2.21
CA THR A 38 -5.43 -15.53 3.00
C THR A 38 -6.47 -16.54 3.47
N SER A 39 -7.60 -16.07 4.00
CA SER A 39 -8.67 -16.96 4.45
C SER A 39 -9.24 -17.77 3.28
N ALA A 40 -9.43 -17.15 2.13
CA ALA A 40 -10.00 -17.82 0.96
C ALA A 40 -9.09 -18.93 0.42
N TRP A 41 -7.78 -18.67 0.28
CA TRP A 41 -6.90 -19.72 -0.20
C TRP A 41 -6.67 -20.83 0.84
N LEU A 42 -6.69 -20.54 2.15
CA LEU A 42 -6.66 -21.58 3.19
C LEU A 42 -7.88 -22.49 3.14
N VAL A 43 -9.07 -21.90 2.96
CA VAL A 43 -10.31 -22.67 2.82
C VAL A 43 -10.31 -23.46 1.51
N ALA A 44 -9.93 -22.82 0.41
CA ALA A 44 -9.87 -23.48 -0.89
C ALA A 44 -8.87 -24.63 -0.91
N ASP A 45 -7.66 -24.47 -0.32
CA ASP A 45 -6.66 -25.54 -0.16
C ASP A 45 -7.24 -26.77 0.55
N ALA A 46 -7.96 -26.55 1.65
CA ALA A 46 -8.56 -27.62 2.45
C ALA A 46 -9.64 -28.44 1.70
N LEU A 47 -10.19 -27.87 0.64
CA LEU A 47 -11.25 -28.50 -0.17
C LEU A 47 -10.72 -29.19 -1.43
N GLN A 48 -9.42 -28.99 -1.78
CA GLN A 48 -8.85 -29.61 -2.98
C GLN A 48 -8.72 -31.13 -2.84
N SER A 49 -8.58 -31.80 -3.99
CA SER A 49 -8.33 -33.23 -4.04
C SER A 49 -6.99 -33.60 -3.38
N PRO A 50 -6.81 -34.85 -2.90
CA PRO A 50 -5.54 -35.31 -2.32
C PRO A 50 -4.33 -35.20 -3.24
N SER A 51 -4.52 -35.05 -4.54
CA SER A 51 -3.46 -34.87 -5.53
C SER A 51 -2.99 -33.42 -5.64
N TYR A 52 -3.72 -32.48 -5.06
CA TYR A 52 -3.31 -31.09 -5.01
C TYR A 52 -2.16 -30.85 -4.04
N SER A 53 -1.19 -30.05 -4.45
CA SER A 53 -0.04 -29.69 -3.62
C SER A 53 0.07 -28.17 -3.47
N PRO A 54 -0.17 -27.61 -2.28
CA PRO A 54 -0.04 -26.16 -2.03
C PRO A 54 1.36 -25.60 -2.30
N MET A 55 2.39 -26.46 -2.22
CA MET A 55 3.78 -26.06 -2.51
C MET A 55 4.00 -25.84 -4.01
N ARG A 56 3.42 -26.71 -4.83
CA ARG A 56 3.68 -26.76 -6.28
C ARG A 56 2.64 -26.03 -7.12
N GLN A 57 1.38 -26.03 -6.66
CA GLN A 57 0.26 -25.51 -7.43
C GLN A 57 -0.15 -24.12 -6.91
N THR A 58 -0.39 -23.23 -7.86
CA THR A 58 -0.72 -21.82 -7.61
C THR A 58 -2.11 -21.65 -7.00
N VAL A 59 -2.34 -20.49 -6.41
CA VAL A 59 -3.68 -20.04 -5.99
C VAL A 59 -4.61 -19.90 -7.20
N SER A 60 -4.06 -19.56 -8.37
CA SER A 60 -4.78 -19.46 -9.63
C SER A 60 -5.41 -20.78 -10.09
N VAL A 61 -4.75 -21.90 -9.83
CA VAL A 61 -5.30 -23.24 -10.12
C VAL A 61 -6.61 -23.48 -9.36
N MET A 62 -6.71 -23.03 -8.11
CA MET A 62 -7.94 -23.17 -7.31
C MET A 62 -9.07 -22.28 -7.82
N ALA A 63 -8.77 -21.15 -8.47
CA ALA A 63 -9.75 -20.29 -9.14
C ALA A 63 -10.06 -20.78 -10.57
N GLY A 64 -9.25 -21.69 -11.11
CA GLY A 64 -9.35 -22.24 -12.46
C GLY A 64 -10.49 -23.24 -12.62
N LEU A 65 -10.73 -23.69 -13.87
CA LEU A 65 -11.84 -24.59 -14.20
C LEU A 65 -11.67 -26.00 -13.59
N ALA A 66 -10.44 -26.40 -13.22
CA ALA A 66 -10.13 -27.66 -12.57
C ALA A 66 -10.24 -27.60 -11.04
N GLY A 67 -10.32 -26.40 -10.43
CA GLY A 67 -10.36 -26.22 -8.99
C GLY A 67 -11.67 -26.69 -8.37
N THR A 68 -11.59 -27.43 -7.26
CA THR A 68 -12.75 -27.77 -6.43
C THR A 68 -13.28 -26.50 -5.79
N ASP A 69 -14.59 -26.27 -5.85
CA ASP A 69 -15.23 -25.07 -5.31
C ASP A 69 -14.52 -23.76 -5.73
N ARG A 70 -14.07 -23.69 -6.97
CA ARG A 70 -13.29 -22.59 -7.56
C ARG A 70 -13.87 -21.21 -7.27
N TRP A 71 -15.16 -21.12 -7.01
CA TRP A 71 -15.88 -19.88 -6.73
C TRP A 71 -15.39 -19.19 -5.46
N ILE A 72 -14.81 -19.92 -4.50
CA ILE A 72 -14.21 -19.34 -3.29
C ILE A 72 -13.08 -18.39 -3.69
N MET A 73 -12.13 -18.86 -4.50
CA MET A 73 -11.03 -18.02 -4.96
C MET A 73 -11.45 -16.98 -6.00
N THR A 74 -12.40 -17.33 -6.90
CA THR A 74 -12.93 -16.37 -7.87
C THR A 74 -13.54 -15.16 -7.17
N TRP A 75 -14.40 -15.36 -6.18
CA TRP A 75 -15.00 -14.26 -5.41
C TRP A 75 -13.97 -13.53 -4.56
N ALA A 76 -13.02 -14.23 -3.96
CA ALA A 76 -11.94 -13.59 -3.21
C ALA A 76 -11.14 -12.63 -4.09
N LEU A 77 -10.72 -13.03 -5.27
CA LEU A 77 -9.98 -12.19 -6.23
C LEU A 77 -10.80 -10.98 -6.69
N LEU A 78 -12.09 -11.16 -6.98
CA LEU A 78 -13.00 -10.07 -7.35
C LEU A 78 -13.11 -9.04 -6.22
N VAL A 79 -13.35 -9.50 -4.98
CA VAL A 79 -13.54 -8.62 -3.84
C VAL A 79 -12.22 -7.95 -3.44
N VAL A 80 -11.11 -8.68 -3.42
CA VAL A 80 -9.77 -8.10 -3.16
C VAL A 80 -9.43 -7.03 -4.20
N GLY A 81 -9.71 -7.28 -5.48
CA GLY A 81 -9.57 -6.28 -6.52
C GLY A 81 -10.39 -5.02 -6.23
N GLY A 82 -11.68 -5.17 -5.90
CA GLY A 82 -12.55 -4.08 -5.50
C GLY A 82 -12.05 -3.33 -4.27
N LEU A 83 -11.54 -4.04 -3.25
CA LEU A 83 -10.95 -3.44 -2.05
C LEU A 83 -9.71 -2.60 -2.37
N HIS A 84 -8.87 -3.04 -3.32
CA HIS A 84 -7.73 -2.22 -3.78
C HIS A 84 -8.20 -0.92 -4.46
N LEU A 85 -9.27 -0.96 -5.28
CA LEU A 85 -9.85 0.24 -5.90
C LEU A 85 -10.37 1.22 -4.83
N VAL A 86 -11.11 0.70 -3.84
CA VAL A 86 -11.61 1.48 -2.71
C VAL A 86 -10.45 2.07 -1.91
N THR A 87 -9.44 1.27 -1.58
CA THR A 87 -8.24 1.73 -0.87
C THR A 87 -7.54 2.85 -1.64
N ALA A 88 -7.33 2.69 -2.95
CA ALA A 88 -6.70 3.70 -3.80
C ALA A 88 -7.48 5.03 -3.81
N ALA A 89 -8.82 4.98 -3.79
CA ALA A 89 -9.66 6.17 -3.68
C ALA A 89 -9.45 6.92 -2.36
N GLY A 90 -9.26 6.20 -1.25
CA GLY A 90 -9.07 6.78 0.09
C GLY A 90 -7.65 7.26 0.40
N LEU A 91 -6.64 6.82 -0.33
CA LEU A 91 -5.24 7.21 -0.14
C LEU A 91 -4.91 8.55 -0.82
N SER A 92 -5.76 9.57 -0.63
CA SER A 92 -5.60 10.91 -1.25
C SER A 92 -4.30 11.62 -0.83
N ALA A 93 -3.71 11.24 0.29
CA ALA A 93 -2.42 11.74 0.75
C ALA A 93 -1.23 11.27 -0.12
N LEU A 94 -1.39 10.20 -0.90
CA LEU A 94 -0.39 9.73 -1.84
C LEU A 94 -0.50 10.43 -3.19
N ARG A 95 0.61 10.41 -3.93
CA ARG A 95 0.64 10.89 -5.32
C ARG A 95 -0.33 10.09 -6.20
N ALA A 96 -0.82 10.74 -7.25
CA ALA A 96 -1.70 10.09 -8.22
C ALA A 96 -1.10 8.80 -8.80
N SER A 97 0.22 8.77 -9.07
CA SER A 97 0.92 7.58 -9.58
C SER A 97 0.79 6.37 -8.65
N ALA A 98 0.97 6.54 -7.32
CA ALA A 98 0.79 5.45 -6.37
C ALA A 98 -0.66 4.93 -6.37
N ARG A 99 -1.63 5.84 -6.44
CA ARG A 99 -3.06 5.49 -6.48
C ARG A 99 -3.41 4.75 -7.77
N VAL A 100 -2.90 5.22 -8.91
CA VAL A 100 -3.11 4.56 -10.22
C VAL A 100 -2.52 3.16 -10.23
N LEU A 101 -1.30 2.96 -9.71
CA LEU A 101 -0.72 1.63 -9.61
C LEU A 101 -1.58 0.68 -8.76
N LEU A 102 -2.12 1.15 -7.63
CA LEU A 102 -3.01 0.32 -6.81
C LEU A 102 -4.34 0.01 -7.51
N VAL A 103 -4.86 0.94 -8.33
CA VAL A 103 -6.01 0.70 -9.21
C VAL A 103 -5.68 -0.37 -10.24
N ILE A 104 -4.50 -0.32 -10.88
CA ILE A 104 -4.08 -1.32 -11.87
C ILE A 104 -3.95 -2.69 -11.20
N ALA A 105 -3.34 -2.78 -10.00
CA ALA A 105 -3.23 -4.02 -9.25
C ALA A 105 -4.63 -4.61 -8.94
N GLY A 106 -5.57 -3.77 -8.49
CA GLY A 106 -6.95 -4.19 -8.24
C GLY A 106 -7.69 -4.64 -9.50
N ALA A 107 -7.57 -3.90 -10.58
CA ALA A 107 -8.14 -4.28 -11.89
C ALA A 107 -7.55 -5.58 -12.41
N SER A 108 -6.25 -5.82 -12.19
CA SER A 108 -5.59 -7.07 -12.56
C SER A 108 -6.14 -8.26 -11.77
N SER A 109 -6.38 -8.10 -10.47
CA SER A 109 -7.01 -9.15 -9.65
C SER A 109 -8.43 -9.50 -10.15
N ILE A 110 -9.22 -8.49 -10.53
CA ILE A 110 -10.53 -8.70 -11.19
C ILE A 110 -10.36 -9.42 -12.54
N GLY A 111 -9.35 -9.03 -13.32
CA GLY A 111 -9.04 -9.67 -14.61
C GLY A 111 -8.64 -11.14 -14.46
N ILE A 112 -7.86 -11.50 -13.45
CA ILE A 112 -7.52 -12.90 -13.12
C ILE A 112 -8.79 -13.69 -12.85
N ALA A 113 -9.70 -13.17 -12.03
CA ALA A 113 -10.97 -13.81 -11.72
C ALA A 113 -11.89 -13.97 -12.95
N ALA A 114 -11.87 -13.00 -13.86
CA ALA A 114 -12.66 -13.02 -15.10
C ALA A 114 -12.07 -13.93 -16.18
N CYS A 115 -10.78 -14.27 -16.10
CA CYS A 115 -10.06 -15.12 -17.03
C CYS A 115 -9.51 -16.36 -16.30
N PRO A 116 -10.37 -17.30 -15.84
CA PRO A 116 -9.92 -18.47 -15.09
C PRO A 116 -8.98 -19.34 -15.92
N GLU A 117 -8.07 -20.02 -15.24
CA GLU A 117 -7.23 -21.03 -15.89
C GLU A 117 -8.10 -22.17 -16.46
N PRO A 118 -7.75 -22.67 -17.67
CA PRO A 118 -8.43 -23.82 -18.26
C PRO A 118 -8.09 -25.11 -17.49
N LEU A 119 -8.64 -26.23 -17.91
CA LEU A 119 -8.36 -27.54 -17.29
C LEU A 119 -6.87 -27.92 -17.32
N VAL A 120 -6.13 -27.44 -18.31
CA VAL A 120 -4.69 -27.67 -18.46
C VAL A 120 -4.02 -26.40 -18.95
N GLY A 121 -2.94 -26.01 -18.28
CA GLY A 121 -2.14 -24.83 -18.62
C GLY A 121 -2.80 -23.51 -18.23
N SER A 122 -2.45 -22.44 -18.93
CA SER A 122 -2.98 -21.10 -18.69
C SER A 122 -3.28 -20.38 -20.01
N THR A 123 -4.14 -19.35 -19.97
CA THR A 123 -4.41 -18.52 -21.14
C THR A 123 -3.50 -17.29 -21.19
N PRO A 124 -3.20 -16.73 -22.37
CA PRO A 124 -2.44 -15.47 -22.46
C PRO A 124 -3.07 -14.32 -21.69
N ALA A 125 -4.40 -14.24 -21.63
CA ALA A 125 -5.11 -13.22 -20.87
C ALA A 125 -4.89 -13.39 -19.36
N HIS A 126 -5.02 -14.61 -18.83
CA HIS A 126 -4.74 -14.91 -17.41
C HIS A 126 -3.30 -14.52 -17.05
N LEU A 127 -2.33 -14.99 -17.84
CA LEU A 127 -0.91 -14.67 -17.62
C LEU A 127 -0.63 -13.17 -17.66
N ALA A 128 -1.27 -12.44 -18.59
CA ALA A 128 -1.11 -11.00 -18.70
C ALA A 128 -1.63 -10.27 -17.45
N PHE A 129 -2.83 -10.62 -16.95
CA PHE A 129 -3.36 -10.03 -15.72
C PHE A 129 -2.52 -10.40 -14.50
N THR A 130 -2.08 -11.66 -14.39
CA THR A 130 -1.21 -12.11 -13.30
C THR A 130 0.10 -11.35 -13.29
N ALA A 131 0.79 -11.27 -14.44
CA ALA A 131 2.05 -10.54 -14.56
C ALA A 131 1.86 -9.03 -14.28
N LEU A 132 0.81 -8.42 -14.82
CA LEU A 132 0.52 -7.00 -14.61
C LEU A 132 0.25 -6.71 -13.12
N GLY A 133 -0.54 -7.53 -12.46
CA GLY A 133 -0.85 -7.39 -11.04
C GLY A 133 0.40 -7.54 -10.18
N ALA A 134 1.17 -8.62 -10.38
CA ALA A 134 2.37 -8.91 -9.62
C ALA A 134 3.45 -7.82 -9.78
N VAL A 135 3.75 -7.39 -11.00
CA VAL A 135 4.71 -6.32 -11.24
C VAL A 135 4.23 -5.01 -10.60
N THR A 136 2.96 -4.67 -10.79
CA THR A 136 2.42 -3.39 -10.32
C THR A 136 2.46 -3.29 -8.80
N ILE A 137 2.06 -4.35 -8.09
CA ILE A 137 2.07 -4.35 -6.61
C ILE A 137 3.51 -4.42 -6.08
N ALA A 138 4.43 -5.13 -6.75
CA ALA A 138 5.83 -5.22 -6.34
C ALA A 138 6.56 -3.87 -6.42
N ILE A 139 6.28 -3.05 -7.43
CA ILE A 139 6.88 -1.72 -7.56
C ILE A 139 6.13 -0.64 -6.78
N TRP A 140 4.90 -0.90 -6.33
CA TRP A 140 4.04 0.09 -5.69
C TRP A 140 4.69 0.83 -4.51
N PRO A 141 5.47 0.18 -3.59
CA PRO A 141 6.08 0.86 -2.46
C PRO A 141 6.99 2.02 -2.85
N ALA A 142 7.70 1.94 -3.99
CA ALA A 142 8.56 3.01 -4.49
C ALA A 142 7.78 4.32 -4.76
N PHE A 143 6.48 4.24 -5.00
CA PHE A 143 5.62 5.39 -5.30
C PHE A 143 4.93 5.96 -4.05
N THR A 144 5.08 5.31 -2.88
CA THR A 144 4.45 5.74 -1.61
C THR A 144 5.27 6.76 -0.83
N VAL A 145 6.43 7.17 -1.34
CA VAL A 145 7.31 8.16 -0.69
C VAL A 145 6.56 9.48 -0.48
N THR A 146 6.52 9.95 0.77
CA THR A 146 5.94 11.24 1.14
C THR A 146 7.03 12.22 1.54
N ARG A 147 6.73 13.54 1.47
CA ARG A 147 7.63 14.62 1.94
C ARG A 147 7.12 15.27 3.22
N ALA A 148 6.18 14.62 3.91
CA ALA A 148 5.64 15.14 5.15
C ALA A 148 6.68 15.12 6.29
N ALA A 149 6.67 16.10 7.14
CA ALA A 149 7.50 16.12 8.34
C ALA A 149 6.59 15.99 9.60
N PRO A 150 6.89 15.07 10.55
CA PRO A 150 7.97 14.08 10.50
C PRO A 150 7.65 12.95 9.51
N GLN A 151 8.64 12.56 8.70
CA GLN A 151 8.48 11.49 7.70
C GLN A 151 8.61 10.12 8.37
N PRO A 152 7.58 9.25 8.33
CA PRO A 152 7.70 7.88 8.79
C PRO A 152 8.74 7.10 7.98
N LEU A 153 9.56 6.28 8.63
CA LEU A 153 10.67 5.56 7.99
C LEU A 153 10.20 4.74 6.77
N ILE A 154 9.08 4.04 6.89
CA ILE A 154 8.54 3.21 5.80
C ILE A 154 8.07 4.00 4.58
N LEU A 155 7.74 5.29 4.74
CA LEU A 155 7.36 6.21 3.66
C LEU A 155 8.51 7.14 3.24
N SER A 156 9.72 6.91 3.79
CA SER A 156 10.95 7.55 3.33
C SER A 156 11.45 6.90 2.04
N ALA A 157 12.36 7.58 1.32
CA ALA A 157 12.97 7.00 0.12
C ALA A 157 13.69 5.67 0.42
N VAL A 158 14.39 5.59 1.57
CA VAL A 158 15.11 4.38 1.96
C VAL A 158 14.12 3.26 2.30
N GLY A 159 13.10 3.53 3.13
CA GLY A 159 12.10 2.53 3.50
C GLY A 159 11.35 2.00 2.27
N ALA A 160 10.89 2.90 1.39
CA ALA A 160 10.21 2.54 0.16
C ALA A 160 11.11 1.70 -0.77
N ALA A 161 12.39 2.08 -0.93
CA ALA A 161 13.34 1.32 -1.74
C ALA A 161 13.60 -0.07 -1.16
N THR A 162 13.76 -0.19 0.17
CA THR A 162 13.96 -1.47 0.85
C THR A 162 12.78 -2.41 0.61
N VAL A 163 11.55 -1.93 0.81
CA VAL A 163 10.35 -2.77 0.61
C VAL A 163 10.16 -3.14 -0.85
N THR A 164 10.39 -2.19 -1.77
CA THR A 164 10.36 -2.48 -3.21
C THR A 164 11.38 -3.56 -3.56
N ALA A 165 12.60 -3.49 -3.03
CA ALA A 165 13.62 -4.51 -3.26
C ALA A 165 13.18 -5.90 -2.75
N VAL A 166 12.58 -5.97 -1.56
CA VAL A 166 12.02 -7.22 -1.02
C VAL A 166 10.94 -7.78 -1.94
N PHE A 167 10.01 -6.95 -2.40
CA PHE A 167 8.93 -7.40 -3.29
C PHE A 167 9.46 -7.84 -4.65
N LEU A 168 10.45 -7.15 -5.21
CA LEU A 168 11.09 -7.56 -6.45
C LEU A 168 11.88 -8.88 -6.29
N ILE A 169 12.45 -9.15 -5.13
CA ILE A 169 13.09 -10.45 -4.85
C ILE A 169 12.02 -11.55 -4.80
N LEU A 170 10.89 -11.32 -4.14
CA LEU A 170 9.77 -12.27 -4.11
C LEU A 170 9.22 -12.52 -5.53
N LEU A 171 9.05 -11.46 -6.31
CA LEU A 171 8.61 -11.55 -7.70
C LEU A 171 9.62 -12.33 -8.56
N ALA A 172 10.92 -12.09 -8.38
CA ALA A 172 11.96 -12.82 -9.09
C ALA A 172 11.99 -14.31 -8.72
N TRP A 173 11.79 -14.62 -7.44
CA TRP A 173 11.64 -16.00 -6.99
C TRP A 173 10.42 -16.66 -7.63
N LEU A 174 9.25 -16.03 -7.57
CA LEU A 174 8.04 -16.52 -8.24
C LEU A 174 8.29 -16.76 -9.73
N ALA A 175 8.92 -15.81 -10.42
CA ALA A 175 9.24 -15.94 -11.85
C ALA A 175 10.22 -17.09 -12.13
N ALA A 176 11.20 -17.33 -11.26
CA ALA A 176 12.11 -18.48 -11.38
C ALA A 176 11.37 -19.80 -11.23
N GLU A 177 10.44 -19.90 -10.28
CA GLU A 177 9.64 -21.12 -10.04
C GLU A 177 8.74 -21.47 -11.23
N THR A 178 8.30 -20.48 -12.02
CA THR A 178 7.53 -20.77 -13.26
C THR A 178 8.32 -21.53 -14.32
N GLN A 179 9.65 -21.61 -14.20
CA GLN A 179 10.52 -22.36 -15.12
C GLN A 179 10.68 -23.84 -14.74
N GLY A 180 9.76 -24.39 -13.97
CA GLY A 180 9.75 -25.79 -13.57
C GLY A 180 10.26 -26.04 -12.14
N GLY A 181 10.21 -25.02 -11.29
CA GLY A 181 10.54 -25.14 -9.87
C GLY A 181 9.52 -25.98 -9.09
N SER A 182 9.91 -26.40 -7.89
CA SER A 182 9.08 -27.23 -7.01
C SER A 182 8.22 -26.45 -6.04
N ASP A 183 8.45 -25.13 -5.90
CA ASP A 183 7.87 -24.29 -4.85
C ASP A 183 7.02 -23.13 -5.40
N LEU A 184 6.54 -23.29 -6.64
CA LEU A 184 5.74 -22.26 -7.34
C LEU A 184 4.52 -21.79 -6.52
N GLY A 185 3.78 -22.74 -5.96
CA GLY A 185 2.62 -22.44 -5.13
C GLY A 185 2.98 -21.71 -3.82
N LEU A 186 4.11 -22.10 -3.20
CA LEU A 186 4.63 -21.41 -2.02
C LEU A 186 5.07 -19.98 -2.35
N ALA A 187 5.81 -19.80 -3.44
CA ALA A 187 6.30 -18.51 -3.89
C ALA A 187 5.13 -17.55 -4.15
N GLU A 188 4.07 -18.00 -4.83
CA GLU A 188 2.89 -17.18 -5.09
C GLU A 188 2.15 -16.80 -3.79
N ARG A 189 1.95 -17.74 -2.87
CA ARG A 189 1.25 -17.46 -1.59
C ARG A 189 2.02 -16.49 -0.72
N LEU A 190 3.33 -16.66 -0.59
CA LEU A 190 4.16 -15.75 0.20
C LEU A 190 4.20 -14.36 -0.42
N SER A 191 4.45 -14.25 -1.72
CA SER A 191 4.47 -12.97 -2.42
C SER A 191 3.13 -12.25 -2.28
N SER A 192 2.03 -12.89 -2.66
CA SER A 192 0.71 -12.27 -2.64
C SER A 192 0.25 -11.89 -1.23
N SER A 193 0.54 -12.71 -0.21
CA SER A 193 0.17 -12.42 1.18
C SER A 193 0.92 -11.21 1.73
N VAL A 194 2.25 -11.14 1.53
CA VAL A 194 3.08 -10.03 2.01
C VAL A 194 2.74 -8.74 1.27
N GLU A 195 2.63 -8.80 -0.06
CA GLU A 195 2.33 -7.64 -0.89
C GLU A 195 0.94 -7.06 -0.62
N THR A 196 -0.07 -7.91 -0.39
CA THR A 196 -1.44 -7.47 -0.10
C THR A 196 -1.57 -6.81 1.27
N CYS A 197 -0.68 -7.12 2.24
CA CYS A 197 -0.63 -6.44 3.54
C CYS A 197 -0.11 -4.99 3.43
N TRP A 198 0.69 -4.66 2.43
CA TRP A 198 1.40 -3.40 2.38
C TRP A 198 0.48 -2.16 2.26
N PRO A 199 -0.59 -2.13 1.46
CA PRO A 199 -1.54 -1.02 1.43
C PRO A 199 -2.15 -0.70 2.80
N PHE A 200 -2.39 -1.71 3.63
CA PHE A 200 -2.88 -1.52 4.99
C PHE A 200 -1.84 -0.85 5.90
N ILE A 201 -0.59 -1.30 5.85
CA ILE A 201 0.52 -0.72 6.61
C ILE A 201 0.72 0.76 6.22
N VAL A 202 0.67 1.07 4.92
CA VAL A 202 0.78 2.44 4.40
C VAL A 202 -0.39 3.30 4.88
N ALA A 203 -1.62 2.80 4.80
CA ALA A 203 -2.82 3.52 5.23
C ALA A 203 -2.79 3.87 6.73
N LEU A 204 -2.39 2.92 7.58
CA LEU A 204 -2.22 3.14 9.02
C LEU A 204 -1.13 4.17 9.31
N THR A 205 0.00 4.06 8.63
CA THR A 205 1.14 4.98 8.81
C THR A 205 0.77 6.41 8.45
N LEU A 206 0.09 6.61 7.32
CA LEU A 206 -0.39 7.92 6.89
C LEU A 206 -1.37 8.51 7.90
N ARG A 207 -2.31 7.72 8.42
CA ARG A 207 -3.26 8.18 9.43
C ARG A 207 -2.57 8.58 10.73
N GLY A 208 -1.61 7.78 11.21
CA GLY A 208 -0.83 8.08 12.41
C GLY A 208 0.02 9.34 12.26
N ALA A 209 0.56 9.59 11.07
CA ALA A 209 1.33 10.81 10.79
C ALA A 209 0.45 12.07 10.76
N SER A 210 -0.79 11.95 10.29
CA SER A 210 -1.74 13.09 10.25
C SER A 210 -2.29 13.47 11.63
N GLY A 211 -2.30 12.57 12.59
CA GLY A 211 -2.85 12.77 13.93
C GLY A 211 -1.86 13.33 14.96
N ARG A 212 -0.58 13.53 14.61
CA ARG A 212 0.40 14.13 15.52
C ARG A 212 0.31 15.65 15.43
N PRO A 213 -0.16 16.35 16.49
CA PRO A 213 -0.07 17.81 16.54
C PRO A 213 1.41 18.18 16.42
N GLY A 214 1.74 19.07 15.50
CA GLY A 214 3.11 19.56 15.37
C GLY A 214 3.61 20.02 16.75
N ALA A 215 4.76 19.54 17.18
CA ALA A 215 5.46 19.97 18.39
C ALA A 215 5.96 21.44 18.25
N GLY A 216 5.07 22.34 17.85
CA GLY A 216 5.36 23.73 17.51
C GLY A 216 4.54 24.79 18.28
N ASN A 217 3.62 24.39 19.14
CA ASN A 217 2.94 25.32 20.04
C ASN A 217 3.19 24.92 21.51
N GLY A 218 4.43 24.95 21.95
CA GLY A 218 4.71 25.18 23.35
C GLY A 218 4.04 26.51 23.75
N PRO A 219 3.37 26.58 24.93
CA PRO A 219 2.82 27.85 25.39
C PRO A 219 3.97 28.84 25.47
N GLY A 220 3.94 29.85 24.59
CA GLY A 220 4.88 30.95 24.62
C GLY A 220 4.88 31.52 26.03
N LEU A 221 6.00 31.34 26.75
CA LEU A 221 6.28 32.03 28.00
C LEU A 221 6.19 33.52 27.68
N ARG A 222 5.02 34.11 27.89
CA ARG A 222 4.89 35.56 27.97
C ARG A 222 5.65 35.97 29.23
N LEU A 223 6.90 36.35 29.05
CA LEU A 223 7.58 37.16 30.04
C LEU A 223 6.84 38.49 30.18
N VAL A 224 5.88 38.50 31.11
CA VAL A 224 5.30 39.72 31.63
C VAL A 224 6.35 40.34 32.52
N GLY A 225 7.18 41.16 31.92
CA GLY A 225 8.19 41.98 32.62
C GLY A 225 8.02 43.42 32.21
N GLN A 226 6.85 44.00 32.47
CA GLN A 226 6.72 45.45 32.58
C GLN A 226 6.94 45.82 34.04
N MET A 227 8.19 46.04 34.44
CA MET A 227 8.49 46.82 35.62
C MET A 227 8.21 48.28 35.32
N SER A 228 7.06 48.76 35.80
CA SER A 228 6.77 50.20 35.95
C SER A 228 7.68 50.77 37.00
N CYS A 229 8.58 51.67 36.64
CA CYS A 229 9.22 52.55 37.57
C CYS A 229 8.24 53.63 37.99
N PRO A 230 8.00 53.85 39.31
CA PRO A 230 7.30 55.02 39.79
C PRO A 230 8.20 56.25 39.77
N GLY A 231 7.71 57.33 39.20
CA GLY A 231 8.37 58.59 39.20
C GLY A 231 8.60 59.17 40.60
N SER A 232 9.67 59.89 40.79
CA SER A 232 9.91 60.74 41.94
C SER A 232 10.03 62.19 41.52
N PHE A 233 9.19 62.94 42.13
CA PHE A 233 9.27 64.28 42.62
C PHE A 233 10.61 65.10 42.38
N ARG A 234 10.49 66.16 41.74
CA ARG A 234 10.62 67.66 42.10
C ARG A 234 10.75 68.46 40.84
#